data_7d9ef6250db8ab66bf943ce7409db708
#
_entry.id   7d9ef6250db8ab66bf943ce7409db708
#
_cell.length_a   1.000
_cell.length_b   1.000
_cell.length_c   1.000
_cell.angle_alpha   90.00
_cell.angle_beta   90.00
_cell.angle_gamma   90.00
#
_symmetry.space_group_name_H-M   'P 1'
#
loop_
_entity.id
_entity.type
_entity.pdbx_description
1 polymer ?
#
loop_
_entity_poly.entity_id
_entity_poly.type
_entity_poly.pdbx_seq_one_letter_code
_entity_poly.pdbx_strand_id
1 'polypeptide(L)'
;MDELKKIRKIGFTVDAGLIQRLGYELVGRAETAVSELIKNSYDADATIVDVDFIEPFQKGGILIISDNGIGMTEEQLINGFMRISSTDKVHNPTSLRFKRTKAGKKGIGRFAAQRLGEQLTIITQTQAVDFATKLTIDWNQYLIDNDLTSITFPLEIIDKKKTEGTTLIIRNLREKWTDAAIMRIYRYVLDLFQPDY
;
A
#
# COMPACT_ATOMS: atom_id res chain seq x y z
N MET A 1 -26.44 26.44 46.38
CA MET A 1 -25.83 25.15 46.02
C MET A 1 -25.30 25.29 44.60
N ASP A 2 -23.99 25.62 44.50
CA ASP A 2 -23.33 25.73 43.21
C ASP A 2 -23.09 24.32 42.65
N GLU A 3 -23.82 23.94 41.61
CA GLU A 3 -23.47 22.79 40.79
C GLU A 3 -22.11 23.08 40.10
N LEU A 4 -21.06 22.50 40.61
CA LEU A 4 -19.74 22.51 39.99
C LEU A 4 -19.85 21.99 38.55
N LYS A 5 -19.85 22.89 37.58
CA LYS A 5 -19.75 22.55 36.15
C LYS A 5 -18.49 21.75 35.91
N LYS A 6 -18.62 20.43 35.84
CA LYS A 6 -17.50 19.50 35.60
C LYS A 6 -17.13 19.56 34.12
N ILE A 7 -16.13 20.34 33.80
CA ILE A 7 -15.60 20.41 32.41
C ILE A 7 -14.90 19.08 32.11
N ARG A 8 -15.34 18.37 31.10
CA ARG A 8 -14.72 17.16 30.56
C ARG A 8 -14.11 17.51 29.21
N LYS A 9 -12.87 17.10 28.98
CA LYS A 9 -12.22 17.16 27.66
C LYS A 9 -12.53 15.86 26.94
N ILE A 10 -13.04 15.96 25.70
CA ILE A 10 -13.31 14.84 24.81
C ILE A 10 -12.55 15.07 23.50
N GLY A 11 -12.09 14.01 22.86
CA GLY A 11 -11.44 14.04 21.55
C GLY A 11 -12.18 13.15 20.57
N PHE A 12 -11.81 13.24 19.30
CA PHE A 12 -12.25 12.26 18.30
C PHE A 12 -11.50 10.93 18.50
N THR A 13 -12.21 9.82 18.34
CA THR A 13 -11.68 8.46 18.23
C THR A 13 -11.90 7.96 16.82
N VAL A 14 -11.16 6.94 16.40
CA VAL A 14 -11.25 6.39 15.04
C VAL A 14 -11.59 4.91 15.13
N ASP A 15 -12.76 4.56 14.59
CA ASP A 15 -13.19 3.17 14.45
C ASP A 15 -12.37 2.44 13.39
N ALA A 16 -11.97 1.20 13.67
CA ALA A 16 -11.13 0.40 12.78
C ALA A 16 -11.82 0.08 11.43
N GLY A 17 -13.16 0.02 11.41
CA GLY A 17 -13.94 -0.15 10.17
C GLY A 17 -13.74 0.96 9.15
N LEU A 18 -13.17 2.12 9.55
CA LEU A 18 -12.75 3.16 8.61
C LEU A 18 -11.80 2.63 7.54
N ILE A 19 -10.88 1.73 7.89
CA ILE A 19 -9.91 1.14 6.95
C ILE A 19 -10.63 0.42 5.80
N GLN A 20 -11.67 -0.37 6.12
CA GLN A 20 -12.44 -1.07 5.10
C GLN A 20 -13.20 -0.11 4.19
N ARG A 21 -13.82 0.94 4.76
CA ARG A 21 -14.52 1.97 3.98
C ARG A 21 -13.58 2.69 3.03
N LEU A 22 -12.42 3.13 3.50
CA LEU A 22 -11.43 3.82 2.68
C LEU A 22 -10.96 2.97 1.49
N GLY A 23 -10.79 1.65 1.65
CA GLY A 23 -10.41 0.76 0.56
C GLY A 23 -11.46 0.71 -0.55
N TYR A 24 -12.72 0.60 -0.20
CA TYR A 24 -13.81 0.53 -1.18
C TYR A 24 -14.21 1.89 -1.76
N GLU A 25 -14.24 2.94 -0.95
CA GLU A 25 -14.69 4.27 -1.38
C GLU A 25 -13.62 5.01 -2.19
N LEU A 26 -12.34 4.89 -1.82
CA LEU A 26 -11.26 5.58 -2.49
C LEU A 26 -10.76 4.87 -3.75
N VAL A 27 -10.96 3.54 -3.85
CA VAL A 27 -10.47 2.73 -4.98
C VAL A 27 -11.62 1.90 -5.56
N GLY A 28 -12.39 2.48 -6.45
CA GLY A 28 -13.61 1.89 -6.98
C GLY A 28 -13.43 0.60 -7.80
N ARG A 29 -12.28 0.44 -8.49
CA ARG A 29 -12.01 -0.72 -9.37
C ARG A 29 -10.71 -1.42 -8.98
N ALA A 30 -10.70 -2.76 -9.07
CA ALA A 30 -9.52 -3.55 -8.75
C ALA A 30 -8.34 -3.26 -9.70
N GLU A 31 -8.59 -3.02 -10.99
CA GLU A 31 -7.55 -2.65 -11.95
C GLU A 31 -6.87 -1.32 -11.59
N THR A 32 -7.67 -0.34 -11.13
CA THR A 32 -7.13 0.95 -10.63
C THR A 32 -6.27 0.73 -9.40
N ALA A 33 -6.67 -0.19 -8.50
CA ALA A 33 -5.89 -0.53 -7.32
C ALA A 33 -4.49 -1.06 -7.71
N VAL A 34 -4.40 -1.99 -8.65
CA VAL A 34 -3.12 -2.51 -9.13
C VAL A 34 -2.28 -1.40 -9.77
N SER A 35 -2.88 -0.55 -10.60
CA SER A 35 -2.18 0.59 -11.21
C SER A 35 -1.61 1.55 -10.18
N GLU A 36 -2.33 1.83 -9.08
CA GLU A 36 -1.82 2.68 -8.00
C GLU A 36 -0.62 2.05 -7.28
N LEU A 37 -0.60 0.71 -7.11
CA LEU A 37 0.56 0.03 -6.54
C LEU A 37 1.77 0.09 -7.48
N ILE A 38 1.58 -0.07 -8.79
CA ILE A 38 2.65 0.07 -9.80
C ILE A 38 3.18 1.51 -9.83
N LYS A 39 2.31 2.53 -9.71
CA LYS A 39 2.75 3.93 -9.57
C LYS A 39 3.63 4.15 -8.34
N ASN A 40 3.37 3.46 -7.24
CA ASN A 40 4.25 3.56 -6.08
C ASN A 40 5.64 3.02 -6.36
N SER A 41 5.77 1.93 -7.13
CA SER A 41 7.07 1.42 -7.59
C SER A 41 7.79 2.44 -8.50
N TYR A 42 7.07 3.10 -9.42
CA TYR A 42 7.60 4.19 -10.23
C TYR A 42 8.10 5.37 -9.36
N ASP A 43 7.32 5.77 -8.36
CA ASP A 43 7.66 6.84 -7.42
C ASP A 43 8.89 6.49 -6.55
N ALA A 44 9.15 5.19 -6.38
CA ALA A 44 10.33 4.64 -5.70
C ALA A 44 11.53 4.41 -6.62
N ASP A 45 11.54 5.04 -7.80
CA ASP A 45 12.63 4.93 -8.78
C ASP A 45 12.84 3.52 -9.37
N ALA A 46 11.85 2.67 -9.36
CA ALA A 46 11.92 1.38 -10.01
C ALA A 46 12.12 1.52 -11.53
N THR A 47 12.92 0.64 -12.10
CA THR A 47 13.11 0.48 -13.54
C THR A 47 12.49 -0.82 -14.07
N ILE A 48 12.20 -1.75 -13.16
CA ILE A 48 11.53 -3.02 -13.44
C ILE A 48 10.46 -3.22 -12.37
N VAL A 49 9.27 -3.60 -12.81
CA VAL A 49 8.15 -4.01 -11.95
C VAL A 49 7.57 -5.29 -12.51
N ASP A 50 7.69 -6.37 -11.77
CA ASP A 50 7.09 -7.66 -12.08
C ASP A 50 5.70 -7.75 -11.43
N VAL A 51 4.71 -8.21 -12.16
CA VAL A 51 3.32 -8.38 -11.69
C VAL A 51 2.85 -9.79 -12.00
N ASP A 52 2.77 -10.63 -10.96
CA ASP A 52 2.42 -12.02 -11.08
C ASP A 52 1.06 -12.30 -10.46
N PHE A 53 0.18 -12.97 -11.21
CA PHE A 53 -1.08 -13.48 -10.72
C PHE A 53 -1.01 -15.00 -10.59
N ILE A 54 -1.29 -15.53 -9.41
CA ILE A 54 -1.38 -16.96 -9.13
C ILE A 54 -2.85 -17.30 -8.90
N GLU A 55 -3.38 -18.25 -9.67
CA GLU A 55 -4.79 -18.65 -9.65
C GLU A 55 -5.77 -17.47 -9.85
N PRO A 56 -5.60 -16.64 -10.90
CA PRO A 56 -6.36 -15.40 -11.08
C PRO A 56 -7.86 -15.62 -11.35
N PHE A 57 -8.22 -16.77 -11.94
CA PHE A 57 -9.57 -17.02 -12.44
C PHE A 57 -10.59 -17.41 -11.37
N GLN A 58 -10.16 -17.49 -10.12
CA GLN A 58 -11.00 -17.79 -8.97
C GLN A 58 -10.74 -16.79 -7.82
N LYS A 59 -11.68 -16.71 -6.87
CA LYS A 59 -11.44 -15.99 -5.62
C LYS A 59 -10.39 -16.72 -4.78
N GLY A 60 -9.65 -15.99 -3.97
CA GLY A 60 -8.63 -16.58 -3.10
C GLY A 60 -7.24 -16.68 -3.73
N GLY A 61 -7.08 -16.30 -5.00
CA GLY A 61 -5.77 -16.25 -5.65
C GLY A 61 -4.80 -15.27 -5.00
N ILE A 62 -3.60 -15.13 -5.59
CA ILE A 62 -2.53 -14.28 -5.06
C ILE A 62 -2.08 -13.32 -6.16
N LEU A 63 -1.85 -12.06 -5.79
CA LEU A 63 -1.17 -11.08 -6.62
C LEU A 63 0.17 -10.72 -5.97
N ILE A 64 1.24 -10.79 -6.74
CA ILE A 64 2.57 -10.37 -6.33
C ILE A 64 3.00 -9.20 -7.21
N ILE A 65 3.39 -8.09 -6.60
CA ILE A 65 3.98 -6.95 -7.28
C ILE A 65 5.37 -6.76 -6.69
N SER A 66 6.40 -6.85 -7.51
CA SER A 66 7.79 -6.83 -7.09
C SER A 66 8.58 -5.84 -7.92
N ASP A 67 9.29 -4.92 -7.27
CA ASP A 67 10.08 -3.89 -7.93
C ASP A 67 11.57 -3.92 -7.52
N ASN A 68 12.38 -3.22 -8.30
CA ASN A 68 13.79 -2.95 -8.04
C ASN A 68 14.05 -1.48 -7.66
N GLY A 69 13.05 -0.79 -7.11
CA GLY A 69 13.19 0.57 -6.64
C GLY A 69 14.09 0.69 -5.40
N ILE A 70 14.17 1.89 -4.84
CA ILE A 70 15.07 2.16 -3.68
C ILE A 70 14.64 1.46 -2.38
N GLY A 71 13.45 0.84 -2.34
CA GLY A 71 12.88 0.24 -1.14
C GLY A 71 12.47 1.26 -0.09
N MET A 72 12.17 0.77 1.12
CA MET A 72 11.84 1.59 2.29
C MET A 72 12.69 1.16 3.48
N THR A 73 13.16 2.12 4.26
CA THR A 73 13.67 1.86 5.61
C THR A 73 12.51 1.49 6.53
N GLU A 74 12.82 0.92 7.70
CA GLU A 74 11.82 0.64 8.73
C GLU A 74 11.01 1.89 9.11
N GLU A 75 11.70 3.02 9.30
CA GLU A 75 11.07 4.30 9.61
C GLU A 75 10.13 4.77 8.48
N GLN A 76 10.54 4.63 7.22
CA GLN A 76 9.70 4.96 6.06
C GLN A 76 8.50 4.03 5.94
N LEU A 77 8.64 2.74 6.27
CA LEU A 77 7.53 1.80 6.29
C LEU A 77 6.51 2.20 7.37
N ILE A 78 6.95 2.51 8.58
CA ILE A 78 6.10 2.91 9.70
C ILE A 78 5.45 4.28 9.42
N ASN A 79 6.25 5.32 9.16
CA ASN A 79 5.76 6.69 9.05
C ASN A 79 5.17 7.01 7.66
N GLY A 80 5.57 6.29 6.63
CA GLY A 80 5.07 6.44 5.26
C GLY A 80 3.89 5.51 4.98
N PHE A 81 4.10 4.20 5.06
CA PHE A 81 3.07 3.24 4.68
C PHE A 81 2.00 3.02 5.76
N MET A 82 2.36 2.86 7.02
CA MET A 82 1.40 2.58 8.11
C MET A 82 0.68 3.84 8.61
N ARG A 83 1.17 5.02 8.34
CA ARG A 83 0.54 6.27 8.76
C ARG A 83 -0.54 6.70 7.78
N ILE A 84 -1.79 6.74 8.23
CA ILE A 84 -2.93 7.24 7.44
C ILE A 84 -2.77 8.74 7.19
N SER A 85 -3.06 9.20 5.95
CA SER A 85 -2.98 10.62 5.57
C SER A 85 -1.57 11.23 5.68
N SER A 86 -0.53 10.45 5.34
CA SER A 86 0.84 10.95 5.26
C SER A 86 0.94 12.07 4.20
N THR A 87 1.61 13.17 4.54
CA THR A 87 1.86 14.33 3.66
C THR A 87 3.21 14.24 2.93
N ASP A 88 3.91 13.10 2.99
CA ASP A 88 5.25 12.95 2.40
C ASP A 88 5.31 13.35 0.92
N LYS A 89 4.34 12.90 0.12
CA LYS A 89 4.32 13.23 -1.33
C LYS A 89 4.07 14.72 -1.63
N VAL A 90 3.49 15.46 -0.71
CA VAL A 90 3.30 16.91 -0.83
C VAL A 90 4.62 17.65 -0.63
N HIS A 91 5.41 17.19 0.35
CA HIS A 91 6.71 17.79 0.67
C HIS A 91 7.83 17.34 -0.28
N ASN A 92 7.71 16.13 -0.84
CA ASN A 92 8.69 15.51 -1.71
C ASN A 92 8.05 15.14 -3.06
N PRO A 93 7.82 16.11 -3.97
CA PRO A 93 7.07 15.89 -5.22
C PRO A 93 7.86 15.09 -6.27
N THR A 94 9.17 14.94 -6.09
CA THR A 94 10.03 14.18 -7.00
C THR A 94 10.65 12.97 -6.34
N SER A 95 10.98 11.95 -7.13
CA SER A 95 11.71 10.78 -6.67
C SER A 95 13.17 11.10 -6.32
N LEU A 96 13.82 10.26 -5.52
CA LEU A 96 15.14 10.57 -4.97
C LEU A 96 16.26 10.42 -6.00
N ARG A 97 16.27 9.32 -6.77
CA ARG A 97 17.35 8.94 -7.69
C ARG A 97 17.20 9.60 -9.06
N PHE A 98 16.05 9.39 -9.71
CA PHE A 98 15.84 9.84 -11.08
C PHE A 98 15.12 11.18 -11.19
N LYS A 99 14.73 11.79 -10.06
CA LYS A 99 14.00 13.07 -10.02
C LYS A 99 12.72 13.07 -10.83
N ARG A 100 12.07 11.92 -10.96
CA ARG A 100 10.79 11.75 -11.62
C ARG A 100 9.71 12.52 -10.86
N THR A 101 8.81 13.19 -11.54
CA THR A 101 7.59 13.71 -10.90
C THR A 101 6.77 12.54 -10.39
N LYS A 102 6.46 12.51 -9.10
CA LYS A 102 5.69 11.42 -8.49
C LYS A 102 4.28 11.35 -9.08
N ALA A 103 3.89 10.17 -9.56
CA ALA A 103 2.59 9.91 -10.17
C ALA A 103 1.47 9.75 -9.14
N GLY A 104 1.78 9.26 -7.94
CA GLY A 104 0.81 9.03 -6.87
C GLY A 104 0.51 10.30 -6.09
N LYS A 105 -0.62 10.98 -6.36
CA LYS A 105 -0.97 12.27 -5.73
C LYS A 105 -1.71 12.15 -4.38
N LYS A 106 -2.44 11.06 -4.12
CA LYS A 106 -3.46 11.00 -3.05
C LYS A 106 -3.08 10.23 -1.79
N GLY A 107 -1.93 9.54 -1.73
CA GLY A 107 -1.54 8.73 -0.57
C GLY A 107 -2.45 7.52 -0.28
N ILE A 108 -3.28 7.11 -1.24
CA ILE A 108 -4.29 6.05 -1.11
C ILE A 108 -3.76 4.65 -1.49
N GLY A 109 -2.52 4.53 -1.97
CA GLY A 109 -1.97 3.27 -2.47
C GLY A 109 -2.04 2.10 -1.48
N ARG A 110 -1.94 2.37 -0.16
CA ARG A 110 -2.10 1.34 0.88
C ARG A 110 -3.51 0.74 0.90
N PHE A 111 -4.53 1.56 0.68
CA PHE A 111 -5.92 1.10 0.60
C PHE A 111 -6.21 0.34 -0.69
N ALA A 112 -5.38 0.54 -1.74
CA ALA A 112 -5.43 -0.26 -2.94
C ALA A 112 -5.17 -1.76 -2.64
N ALA A 113 -4.20 -2.07 -1.77
CA ALA A 113 -3.93 -3.45 -1.37
C ALA A 113 -5.11 -4.07 -0.59
N GLN A 114 -5.74 -3.29 0.31
CA GLN A 114 -6.94 -3.72 1.05
C GLN A 114 -8.13 -4.00 0.12
N ARG A 115 -8.31 -3.20 -0.94
CA ARG A 115 -9.35 -3.39 -1.95
C ARG A 115 -9.16 -4.71 -2.71
N LEU A 116 -7.91 -5.14 -2.92
CA LEU A 116 -7.57 -6.31 -3.73
C LEU A 116 -7.70 -7.63 -2.99
N GLY A 117 -7.26 -7.71 -1.74
CA GLY A 117 -7.23 -8.98 -1.00
C GLY A 117 -7.43 -8.81 0.50
N GLU A 118 -7.42 -9.93 1.20
CA GLU A 118 -7.66 -9.97 2.65
C GLU A 118 -6.38 -9.84 3.46
N GLN A 119 -5.23 -10.18 2.87
CA GLN A 119 -3.95 -10.11 3.53
C GLN A 119 -2.91 -9.47 2.61
N LEU A 120 -2.09 -8.58 3.16
CA LEU A 120 -0.95 -7.96 2.51
C LEU A 120 0.33 -8.30 3.26
N THR A 121 1.31 -8.88 2.56
CA THR A 121 2.69 -8.96 3.05
C THR A 121 3.55 -7.98 2.26
N ILE A 122 4.28 -7.12 2.95
CA ILE A 122 5.27 -6.20 2.40
C ILE A 122 6.64 -6.73 2.78
N ILE A 123 7.51 -6.90 1.81
CA ILE A 123 8.93 -7.18 2.01
C ILE A 123 9.68 -6.04 1.34
N THR A 124 10.45 -5.28 2.09
CA THR A 124 11.18 -4.13 1.55
C THR A 124 12.60 -4.11 2.06
N GLN A 125 13.52 -3.69 1.21
CA GLN A 125 14.95 -3.66 1.50
C GLN A 125 15.62 -2.50 0.75
N THR A 126 16.55 -1.83 1.42
CA THR A 126 17.33 -0.73 0.85
C THR A 126 18.78 -1.19 0.60
N GLN A 127 19.50 -0.48 -0.24
CA GLN A 127 20.92 -0.78 -0.49
C GLN A 127 21.79 -0.63 0.77
N ALA A 128 21.36 0.20 1.72
CA ALA A 128 22.18 0.60 2.87
C ALA A 128 22.33 -0.46 3.97
N VAL A 129 21.50 -1.51 3.98
CA VAL A 129 21.46 -2.53 5.04
C VAL A 129 21.47 -3.94 4.46
N ASP A 130 21.95 -4.92 5.22
CA ASP A 130 22.08 -6.32 4.80
C ASP A 130 20.87 -7.20 5.13
N PHE A 131 19.78 -6.59 5.58
CA PHE A 131 18.54 -7.28 5.89
C PHE A 131 17.35 -6.69 5.13
N ALA A 132 16.25 -7.40 5.11
CA ALA A 132 14.96 -6.92 4.64
C ALA A 132 13.98 -6.82 5.80
N THR A 133 13.07 -5.85 5.72
CA THR A 133 11.96 -5.69 6.64
C THR A 133 10.72 -6.32 6.05
N LYS A 134 10.03 -7.15 6.84
CA LYS A 134 8.77 -7.80 6.46
C LYS A 134 7.67 -7.38 7.42
N LEU A 135 6.53 -6.98 6.85
CA LEU A 135 5.30 -6.66 7.59
C LEU A 135 4.14 -7.41 6.95
N THR A 136 3.34 -8.10 7.75
CA THR A 136 2.12 -8.78 7.27
C THR A 136 0.91 -8.17 7.95
N ILE A 137 -0.05 -7.70 7.15
CA ILE A 137 -1.29 -7.06 7.56
C ILE A 137 -2.44 -7.99 7.19
N ASP A 138 -3.25 -8.37 8.16
CA ASP A 138 -4.53 -9.04 7.96
C ASP A 138 -5.65 -8.01 8.11
N TRP A 139 -6.29 -7.67 7.00
CA TRP A 139 -7.35 -6.67 6.97
C TRP A 139 -8.62 -7.12 7.71
N ASN A 140 -8.79 -8.41 7.98
CA ASN A 140 -9.91 -8.94 8.73
C ASN A 140 -9.84 -8.60 10.24
N GLN A 141 -8.68 -8.13 10.73
CA GLN A 141 -8.55 -7.63 12.11
C GLN A 141 -9.19 -6.26 12.32
N TYR A 142 -9.44 -5.50 11.25
CA TYR A 142 -10.09 -4.20 11.31
C TYR A 142 -11.61 -4.34 11.37
N LEU A 143 -12.09 -4.84 12.51
CA LEU A 143 -13.53 -5.02 12.78
C LEU A 143 -14.17 -3.69 13.22
N ILE A 144 -15.46 -3.57 12.92
CA ILE A 144 -16.30 -2.46 13.43
C ILE A 144 -16.33 -2.52 14.96
N ASP A 145 -16.41 -1.38 15.60
CA ASP A 145 -16.42 -1.18 17.05
C ASP A 145 -15.07 -1.41 17.77
N ASN A 146 -13.98 -1.62 17.01
CA ASN A 146 -12.64 -1.65 17.57
C ASN A 146 -11.94 -0.29 17.39
N ASP A 147 -11.09 0.09 18.34
CA ASP A 147 -10.21 1.26 18.17
C ASP A 147 -9.12 0.94 17.17
N LEU A 148 -9.00 1.78 16.13
CA LEU A 148 -7.99 1.63 15.08
C LEU A 148 -6.56 1.54 15.65
N THR A 149 -6.28 2.28 16.71
CA THR A 149 -4.93 2.36 17.30
C THR A 149 -4.55 1.13 18.12
N SER A 150 -5.53 0.28 18.46
CA SER A 150 -5.29 -0.97 19.20
C SER A 150 -4.79 -2.10 18.32
N ILE A 151 -4.95 -2.00 16.99
CA ILE A 151 -4.58 -3.06 16.05
C ILE A 151 -3.11 -2.90 15.67
N THR A 152 -2.32 -3.93 15.94
CA THR A 152 -0.87 -3.95 15.68
C THR A 152 -0.46 -5.19 14.90
N PHE A 153 0.59 -5.07 14.11
CA PHE A 153 1.16 -6.18 13.34
C PHE A 153 2.65 -6.32 13.63
N PRO A 154 3.18 -7.57 13.68
CA PRO A 154 4.59 -7.79 13.89
C PRO A 154 5.39 -7.31 12.68
N LEU A 155 6.46 -6.59 12.95
CA LEU A 155 7.47 -6.21 11.97
C LEU A 155 8.65 -7.15 12.17
N GLU A 156 9.02 -7.87 11.13
CA GLU A 156 10.04 -8.92 11.15
C GLU A 156 11.27 -8.44 10.36
N ILE A 157 12.45 -8.76 10.87
CA ILE A 157 13.72 -8.64 10.14
C ILE A 157 14.03 -10.01 9.56
N ILE A 158 14.26 -10.05 8.24
CA ILE A 158 14.52 -11.30 7.50
C ILE A 158 15.74 -11.15 6.59
N ASP A 159 16.24 -12.27 6.10
CA ASP A 159 17.35 -12.29 5.14
C ASP A 159 16.99 -11.56 3.86
N LYS A 160 17.91 -10.72 3.40
CA LYS A 160 17.81 -9.95 2.17
C LYS A 160 17.92 -10.85 0.95
N LYS A 161 16.99 -10.73 0.00
CA LYS A 161 16.98 -11.52 -1.24
C LYS A 161 17.33 -10.72 -2.49
N LYS A 162 17.27 -9.40 -2.40
CA LYS A 162 17.58 -8.46 -3.50
C LYS A 162 18.49 -7.36 -2.96
N THR A 163 19.18 -6.65 -3.81
CA THR A 163 20.00 -5.50 -3.40
C THR A 163 19.13 -4.40 -2.78
N GLU A 164 18.01 -4.09 -3.41
CA GLU A 164 17.02 -3.10 -2.96
C GLU A 164 15.66 -3.39 -3.64
N GLY A 165 14.60 -2.74 -3.19
CA GLY A 165 13.26 -2.84 -3.79
C GLY A 165 12.20 -3.27 -2.81
N THR A 166 10.97 -3.35 -3.31
CA THR A 166 9.81 -3.76 -2.53
C THR A 166 9.08 -4.90 -3.23
N THR A 167 8.57 -5.83 -2.45
CA THR A 167 7.67 -6.90 -2.91
C THR A 167 6.39 -6.85 -2.08
N LEU A 168 5.26 -6.69 -2.74
CA LEU A 168 3.93 -6.76 -2.18
C LEU A 168 3.32 -8.11 -2.54
N ILE A 169 2.85 -8.87 -1.55
CA ILE A 169 2.16 -10.14 -1.75
C ILE A 169 0.76 -9.98 -1.18
N ILE A 170 -0.23 -9.95 -2.06
CA ILE A 170 -1.65 -9.80 -1.70
C ILE A 170 -2.31 -11.16 -1.84
N ARG A 171 -2.79 -11.69 -0.73
CA ARG A 171 -3.39 -13.03 -0.64
C ARG A 171 -4.90 -12.95 -0.47
N ASN A 172 -5.57 -14.05 -0.80
CA ASN A 172 -7.01 -14.17 -0.75
C ASN A 172 -7.67 -13.05 -1.54
N LEU A 173 -7.37 -12.99 -2.86
CA LEU A 173 -7.96 -12.00 -3.76
C LEU A 173 -9.47 -12.04 -3.67
N ARG A 174 -10.09 -10.87 -3.45
CA ARG A 174 -11.53 -10.72 -3.23
C ARG A 174 -12.35 -10.97 -4.49
N GLU A 175 -11.75 -10.74 -5.64
CA GLU A 175 -12.37 -10.89 -6.96
C GLU A 175 -11.54 -11.83 -7.83
N LYS A 176 -12.20 -12.49 -8.75
CA LYS A 176 -11.54 -13.21 -9.84
C LYS A 176 -11.14 -12.24 -10.93
N TRP A 177 -10.00 -12.52 -11.53
CA TRP A 177 -9.45 -11.74 -12.62
C TRP A 177 -9.68 -12.44 -13.96
N THR A 178 -9.86 -11.68 -15.00
CA THR A 178 -9.95 -12.17 -16.38
C THR A 178 -8.77 -11.63 -17.18
N ASP A 179 -8.41 -12.29 -18.27
CA ASP A 179 -7.37 -11.80 -19.19
C ASP A 179 -7.65 -10.36 -19.64
N ALA A 180 -8.92 -10.03 -19.89
CA ALA A 180 -9.33 -8.68 -20.26
C ALA A 180 -9.08 -7.66 -19.14
N ALA A 181 -9.27 -8.04 -17.87
CA ALA A 181 -8.97 -7.17 -16.73
C ALA A 181 -7.45 -6.95 -16.56
N ILE A 182 -6.66 -8.02 -16.71
CA ILE A 182 -5.20 -7.96 -16.67
C ILE A 182 -4.66 -7.09 -17.82
N MET A 183 -5.21 -7.26 -19.04
CA MET A 183 -4.84 -6.41 -20.19
C MET A 183 -5.21 -4.93 -19.99
N ARG A 184 -6.27 -4.61 -19.24
CA ARG A 184 -6.57 -3.21 -18.89
C ARG A 184 -5.50 -2.60 -17.99
N ILE A 185 -5.00 -3.36 -17.02
CA ILE A 185 -3.88 -2.89 -16.17
C ILE A 185 -2.68 -2.54 -17.05
N TYR A 186 -2.31 -3.45 -17.95
CA TYR A 186 -1.17 -3.23 -18.87
C TYR A 186 -1.34 -1.93 -19.68
N ARG A 187 -2.52 -1.66 -20.22
CA ARG A 187 -2.80 -0.41 -20.95
C ARG A 187 -2.66 0.82 -20.05
N TYR A 188 -3.23 0.80 -18.83
CA TYR A 188 -3.08 1.90 -17.88
C TYR A 188 -1.61 2.19 -17.52
N VAL A 189 -0.81 1.15 -17.42
CA VAL A 189 0.63 1.29 -17.13
C VAL A 189 1.36 1.88 -18.32
N LEU A 190 1.06 1.44 -19.55
CA LEU A 190 1.65 2.02 -20.76
C LEU A 190 1.35 3.52 -20.88
N ASP A 191 0.12 3.94 -20.59
CA ASP A 191 -0.28 5.35 -20.65
C ASP A 191 0.48 6.21 -19.64
N LEU A 192 0.95 5.64 -18.53
CA LEU A 192 1.74 6.36 -17.53
C LEU A 192 3.16 6.70 -18.01
N PHE A 193 3.70 5.94 -18.95
CA PHE A 193 5.07 6.07 -19.45
C PHE A 193 5.15 6.70 -20.83
N GLN A 194 4.02 7.13 -21.41
CA GLN A 194 4.05 7.91 -22.64
C GLN A 194 4.59 9.32 -22.32
N PRO A 195 5.65 9.78 -23.01
CA PRO A 195 6.07 11.16 -22.87
C PRO A 195 4.94 12.07 -23.34
N ASP A 196 4.66 13.13 -22.60
CA ASP A 196 3.82 14.22 -23.06
C ASP A 196 4.47 14.83 -24.31
N TYR A 197 3.86 14.59 -25.50
CA TYR A 197 4.25 15.23 -26.74
C TYR A 197 3.57 16.60 -26.86
#